data_63b91a239ab80b3183756f4a980b8939
#
_entry.id   63b91a239ab80b3183756f4a980b8939
#
_cell.length_a   1.000
_cell.length_b   1.000
_cell.length_c   1.000
_cell.angle_alpha   90.00
_cell.angle_beta   90.00
_cell.angle_gamma   90.00
#
_symmetry.space_group_name_H-M   'P 1'
#
loop_
_entity.id
_entity.type
_entity.pdbx_description
1 polymer ?
#
loop_
_entity_poly.entity_id
_entity_poly.type
_entity_poly.pdbx_seq_one_letter_code
_entity_poly.pdbx_strand_id
1 'polypeptide(L)'
;RILIGADKGKIDELTLFDKQVKQFKNVHSSIENGVVYMTEDRKADGLALSLNVEKNISIASLKKLSRRGLVSEKKAEENANTYVEKLQIKISGLEQQTKLLSGGNQQKVILAKWMSCNPRILIFDEPTKGIDVGAKFEIYKLMNQLSDAGLGIILISSDLSEVIGMSDRVY
;
A
#
# COMPACT_ATOMS: atom_id res chain seq x y z
N ARG A 1 0.20 -13.78 -1.68
CA ARG A 1 -0.24 -13.76 -0.27
C ARG A 1 0.64 -14.64 0.62
N ILE A 2 1.07 -15.83 0.13
CA ILE A 2 2.02 -16.69 0.86
C ILE A 2 3.34 -15.97 1.14
N LEU A 3 3.86 -15.21 0.17
CA LEU A 3 5.11 -14.45 0.29
C LEU A 3 5.13 -13.53 1.51
N ILE A 4 4.02 -12.83 1.77
CA ILE A 4 3.92 -11.90 2.90
C ILE A 4 3.45 -12.55 4.20
N GLY A 5 3.23 -13.86 4.20
CA GLY A 5 2.74 -14.61 5.38
C GLY A 5 1.27 -14.36 5.72
N ALA A 6 0.46 -13.90 4.76
CA ALA A 6 -0.99 -13.76 4.94
C ALA A 6 -1.71 -15.10 4.83
N ASP A 7 -1.23 -15.97 3.94
CA ASP A 7 -1.76 -17.31 3.75
C ASP A 7 -0.72 -18.38 4.13
N LYS A 8 -1.19 -19.57 4.52
CA LYS A 8 -0.32 -20.71 4.77
C LYS A 8 0.25 -21.25 3.45
N GLY A 9 1.53 -21.55 3.46
CA GLY A 9 2.24 -22.13 2.31
C GLY A 9 3.72 -22.25 2.59
N LYS A 10 4.46 -22.88 1.69
CA LYS A 10 5.90 -23.05 1.79
C LYS A 10 6.58 -22.28 0.66
N ILE A 11 7.64 -21.58 0.99
CA ILE A 11 8.57 -20.94 0.07
C ILE A 11 9.90 -21.64 0.26
N ASP A 12 10.44 -22.22 -0.81
CA ASP A 12 11.68 -23.00 -0.72
C ASP A 12 12.88 -22.08 -0.51
N GLU A 13 12.91 -20.95 -1.20
CA GLU A 13 13.95 -19.95 -1.06
C GLU A 13 13.40 -18.53 -1.18
N LEU A 14 13.86 -17.64 -0.32
CA LEU A 14 13.53 -16.22 -0.34
C LEU A 14 14.81 -15.41 -0.11
N THR A 15 15.19 -14.64 -1.13
CA THR A 15 16.30 -13.70 -1.04
C THR A 15 15.78 -12.28 -1.16
N LEU A 16 16.12 -11.43 -0.20
CA LEU A 16 15.78 -10.01 -0.19
C LEU A 16 17.05 -9.18 -0.02
N PHE A 17 17.26 -8.23 -0.94
CA PHE A 17 18.39 -7.29 -0.86
C PHE A 17 19.74 -8.03 -0.71
N ASP A 18 19.95 -9.04 -1.56
CA ASP A 18 21.13 -9.92 -1.60
C ASP A 18 21.37 -10.75 -0.33
N LYS A 19 20.36 -10.87 0.51
CA LYS A 19 20.40 -11.69 1.73
C LYS A 19 19.32 -12.76 1.70
N GLN A 20 19.71 -14.00 1.94
CA GLN A 20 18.75 -15.06 2.17
C GLN A 20 17.99 -14.79 3.47
N VAL A 21 16.68 -14.80 3.41
CA VAL A 21 15.82 -14.56 4.55
C VAL A 21 14.85 -15.72 4.75
N LYS A 22 14.43 -15.92 6.00
CA LYS A 22 13.37 -16.90 6.29
C LYS A 22 12.04 -16.41 5.76
N GLN A 23 11.19 -17.32 5.33
CA GLN A 23 9.79 -17.03 4.99
C GLN A 23 9.11 -16.22 6.11
N PHE A 24 8.35 -15.20 5.73
CA PHE A 24 7.62 -14.38 6.69
C PHE A 24 6.56 -15.19 7.41
N LYS A 25 6.55 -15.11 8.74
CA LYS A 25 5.59 -15.82 9.58
C LYS A 25 4.17 -15.23 9.52
N ASN A 26 4.07 -13.95 9.24
CA ASN A 26 2.83 -13.17 9.15
C ASN A 26 3.10 -11.83 8.45
N VAL A 27 2.02 -11.11 8.14
CA VAL A 27 2.07 -9.79 7.47
C VAL A 27 2.90 -8.77 8.25
N HIS A 28 2.86 -8.82 9.58
CA HIS A 28 3.65 -7.88 10.39
C HIS A 28 5.16 -8.07 10.18
N SER A 29 5.62 -9.34 10.11
CA SER A 29 7.03 -9.61 9.82
C SER A 29 7.44 -9.20 8.41
N SER A 30 6.54 -9.26 7.44
CA SER A 30 6.77 -8.75 6.08
C SER A 30 6.96 -7.23 6.10
N ILE A 31 6.07 -6.50 6.78
CA ILE A 31 6.15 -5.04 6.91
C ILE A 31 7.46 -4.62 7.58
N GLU A 32 7.86 -5.30 8.67
CA GLU A 32 9.12 -5.00 9.38
C GLU A 32 10.37 -5.23 8.50
N ASN A 33 10.29 -6.11 7.50
CA ASN A 33 11.33 -6.33 6.51
C ASN A 33 11.19 -5.44 5.26
N GLY A 34 10.28 -4.47 5.29
CA GLY A 34 10.10 -3.50 4.21
C GLY A 34 9.34 -4.03 2.99
N VAL A 35 8.60 -5.14 3.14
CA VAL A 35 7.76 -5.70 2.06
C VAL A 35 6.31 -5.52 2.44
N VAL A 36 5.54 -4.81 1.61
CA VAL A 36 4.11 -4.56 1.82
C VAL A 36 3.30 -5.03 0.63
N TYR A 37 2.03 -5.34 0.87
CA TYR A 37 1.12 -5.89 -0.11
C TYR A 37 -0.17 -5.09 -0.17
N MET A 38 -0.50 -4.64 -1.35
CA MET A 38 -1.72 -3.91 -1.65
C MET A 38 -2.69 -4.88 -2.31
N THR A 39 -3.75 -5.20 -1.60
CA THR A 39 -4.73 -6.23 -1.97
C THR A 39 -5.63 -5.80 -3.12
N GLU A 40 -6.09 -6.77 -3.91
CA GLU A 40 -7.14 -6.61 -4.92
C GLU A 40 -8.45 -6.12 -4.29
N ASP A 41 -8.89 -6.73 -3.19
CA ASP A 41 -10.15 -6.34 -2.54
C ASP A 41 -9.95 -5.17 -1.58
N ARG A 42 -10.16 -3.95 -2.12
CA ARG A 42 -10.08 -2.71 -1.36
C ARG A 42 -11.05 -2.66 -0.19
N LYS A 43 -12.25 -3.23 -0.37
CA LYS A 43 -13.36 -3.07 0.57
C LYS A 43 -13.31 -4.09 1.70
N ALA A 44 -12.88 -5.32 1.42
CA ALA A 44 -12.77 -6.37 2.44
C ALA A 44 -11.44 -6.28 3.20
N ASP A 45 -10.31 -6.16 2.48
CA ASP A 45 -8.98 -6.29 3.07
C ASP A 45 -8.17 -4.98 3.04
N GLY A 46 -8.52 -4.08 2.13
CA GLY A 46 -7.73 -2.86 1.89
C GLY A 46 -8.01 -1.74 2.87
N LEU A 47 -9.28 -1.46 3.19
CA LEU A 47 -9.74 -0.31 3.97
C LEU A 47 -10.69 -0.70 5.08
N ALA A 48 -10.58 -0.04 6.22
CA ALA A 48 -11.62 0.01 7.22
C ALA A 48 -12.63 1.11 6.82
N LEU A 49 -13.62 0.75 6.00
CA LEU A 49 -14.54 1.70 5.34
C LEU A 49 -15.31 2.60 6.28
N SER A 50 -15.57 2.15 7.52
CA SER A 50 -16.25 2.93 8.57
C SER A 50 -15.33 3.96 9.25
N LEU A 51 -14.01 3.80 9.10
CA LEU A 51 -13.05 4.74 9.65
C LEU A 51 -12.78 5.89 8.68
N ASN A 52 -12.29 7.00 9.23
CA ASN A 52 -11.89 8.16 8.47
C ASN A 52 -10.54 7.94 7.74
N VAL A 53 -10.16 8.90 6.89
CA VAL A 53 -8.93 8.85 6.10
C VAL A 53 -7.69 8.78 6.99
N GLU A 54 -7.61 9.61 8.03
CA GLU A 54 -6.47 9.65 8.96
C GLU A 54 -6.21 8.27 9.57
N LYS A 55 -7.25 7.64 10.13
CA LYS A 55 -7.13 6.33 10.78
C LYS A 55 -6.76 5.23 9.79
N ASN A 56 -7.31 5.25 8.57
CA ASN A 56 -6.92 4.30 7.53
C ASN A 56 -5.45 4.42 7.13
N ILE A 57 -4.92 5.64 7.00
CA ILE A 57 -3.50 5.85 6.67
C ILE A 57 -2.60 5.40 7.81
N SER A 58 -2.99 5.69 9.05
CA SER A 58 -2.15 5.50 10.23
C SER A 58 -2.12 4.07 10.76
N ILE A 59 -3.16 3.26 10.51
CA ILE A 59 -3.37 1.94 11.15
C ILE A 59 -2.21 0.96 10.94
N ALA A 60 -1.55 0.98 9.78
CA ALA A 60 -0.42 0.09 9.50
C ALA A 60 0.89 0.55 10.16
N SER A 61 0.99 1.83 10.52
CA SER A 61 2.21 2.45 11.08
C SER A 61 2.08 2.85 12.55
N LEU A 62 1.06 2.37 13.27
CA LEU A 62 0.78 2.74 14.67
C LEU A 62 2.00 2.61 15.59
N LYS A 63 2.85 1.59 15.41
CA LYS A 63 4.08 1.41 16.19
C LYS A 63 5.02 2.63 16.07
N LYS A 64 5.15 3.19 14.87
CA LYS A 64 5.94 4.41 14.59
C LYS A 64 5.32 5.67 15.20
N LEU A 65 3.98 5.73 15.18
CA LEU A 65 3.21 6.89 15.62
C LEU A 65 2.98 6.89 17.13
N SER A 66 3.36 5.79 17.82
CA SER A 66 3.17 5.62 19.24
C SER A 66 4.40 6.06 20.05
N ARG A 67 4.14 6.59 21.25
CA ARG A 67 5.14 6.83 22.29
C ARG A 67 4.68 6.18 23.58
N ARG A 68 5.50 5.29 24.16
CA ARG A 68 5.16 4.56 25.41
C ARG A 68 3.81 3.81 25.33
N GLY A 69 3.48 3.25 24.15
CA GLY A 69 2.24 2.50 23.94
C GLY A 69 1.00 3.35 23.62
N LEU A 70 1.08 4.67 23.67
CA LEU A 70 0.00 5.57 23.30
C LEU A 70 0.24 6.18 21.92
N VAL A 71 -0.77 6.13 21.06
CA VAL A 71 -0.74 6.77 19.75
C VAL A 71 -0.77 8.28 19.91
N SER A 72 0.15 8.97 19.26
CA SER A 72 0.17 10.43 19.22
C SER A 72 -0.74 10.91 18.09
N GLU A 73 -1.90 11.48 18.44
CA GLU A 73 -2.86 12.05 17.48
C GLU A 73 -2.17 13.07 16.55
N LYS A 74 -1.37 13.96 17.11
CA LYS A 74 -0.62 14.95 16.32
C LYS A 74 0.29 14.29 15.26
N LYS A 75 1.02 13.23 15.63
CA LYS A 75 1.88 12.51 14.65
C LYS A 75 1.05 11.76 13.62
N ALA A 76 -0.10 11.22 14.00
CA ALA A 76 -0.98 10.53 13.08
C ALA A 76 -1.57 11.51 12.05
N GLU A 77 -2.01 12.68 12.51
CA GLU A 77 -2.49 13.75 11.65
C GLU A 77 -1.41 14.28 10.70
N GLU A 78 -0.20 14.57 11.21
CA GLU A 78 0.94 15.04 10.41
C GLU A 78 1.33 13.99 9.34
N ASN A 79 1.35 12.70 9.72
CA ASN A 79 1.61 11.60 8.80
C ASN A 79 0.54 11.50 7.72
N ALA A 80 -0.73 11.57 8.09
CA ALA A 80 -1.84 11.49 7.13
C ALA A 80 -1.82 12.68 6.16
N ASN A 81 -1.64 13.90 6.63
CA ASN A 81 -1.53 15.09 5.80
C ASN A 81 -0.37 14.95 4.79
N THR A 82 0.79 14.49 5.24
CA THR A 82 1.96 14.27 4.37
C THR A 82 1.62 13.37 3.18
N TYR A 83 0.91 12.26 3.42
CA TYR A 83 0.58 11.34 2.32
C TYR A 83 -0.63 11.79 1.50
N VAL A 84 -1.58 12.50 2.09
CA VAL A 84 -2.68 13.12 1.34
C VAL A 84 -2.13 14.10 0.30
N GLU A 85 -1.18 14.94 0.69
CA GLU A 85 -0.53 15.89 -0.21
C GLU A 85 0.34 15.17 -1.27
N LYS A 86 1.25 14.27 -0.84
CA LYS A 86 2.17 13.56 -1.75
C LYS A 86 1.44 12.76 -2.83
N LEU A 87 0.34 12.11 -2.47
CA LEU A 87 -0.44 11.26 -3.39
C LEU A 87 -1.62 12.01 -4.02
N GLN A 88 -1.77 13.29 -3.71
CA GLN A 88 -2.86 14.13 -4.23
C GLN A 88 -4.23 13.48 -4.02
N ILE A 89 -4.50 13.04 -2.78
CA ILE A 89 -5.77 12.41 -2.42
C ILE A 89 -6.84 13.50 -2.29
N LYS A 90 -7.91 13.39 -3.09
CA LYS A 90 -9.01 14.36 -3.07
C LYS A 90 -9.97 14.01 -1.94
N ILE A 91 -9.92 14.78 -0.86
CA ILE A 91 -10.75 14.65 0.34
C ILE A 91 -11.24 16.02 0.79
N SER A 92 -12.35 16.07 1.54
CA SER A 92 -12.83 17.29 2.22
C SER A 92 -12.12 17.58 3.54
N GLY A 93 -11.43 16.58 4.09
CA GLY A 93 -10.68 16.65 5.34
C GLY A 93 -10.32 15.25 5.83
N LEU A 94 -9.38 15.15 6.77
CA LEU A 94 -8.92 13.87 7.30
C LEU A 94 -10.02 13.05 7.99
N GLU A 95 -11.03 13.72 8.53
CA GLU A 95 -12.18 13.10 9.19
C GLU A 95 -13.21 12.49 8.23
N GLN A 96 -13.04 12.70 6.92
CA GLN A 96 -13.93 12.11 5.92
C GLN A 96 -13.85 10.58 5.96
N GLN A 97 -15.01 9.91 6.02
CA GLN A 97 -15.07 8.45 5.99
C GLN A 97 -14.64 7.93 4.61
N THR A 98 -13.78 6.91 4.59
CA THR A 98 -13.22 6.37 3.34
C THR A 98 -14.25 5.75 2.41
N LYS A 99 -15.40 5.28 2.94
CA LYS A 99 -16.51 4.78 2.12
C LYS A 99 -17.11 5.83 1.17
N LEU A 100 -16.95 7.13 1.48
CA LEU A 100 -17.49 8.25 0.70
C LEU A 100 -16.56 8.70 -0.43
N LEU A 101 -15.35 8.12 -0.50
CA LEU A 101 -14.38 8.45 -1.54
C LEU A 101 -14.66 7.68 -2.84
N SER A 102 -14.27 8.29 -3.97
CA SER A 102 -14.20 7.57 -5.26
C SER A 102 -13.22 6.40 -5.20
N GLY A 103 -13.39 5.41 -6.08
CA GLY A 103 -12.52 4.23 -6.13
C GLY A 103 -11.03 4.58 -6.26
N GLY A 104 -10.69 5.57 -7.09
CA GLY A 104 -9.31 6.03 -7.24
C GLY A 104 -8.75 6.67 -5.97
N ASN A 105 -9.54 7.48 -5.25
CA ASN A 105 -9.09 8.04 -3.97
C ASN A 105 -9.00 6.99 -2.87
N GLN A 106 -9.89 6.00 -2.84
CA GLN A 106 -9.76 4.84 -1.94
C GLN A 106 -8.44 4.09 -2.19
N GLN A 107 -8.07 3.88 -3.46
CA GLN A 107 -6.81 3.24 -3.85
C GLN A 107 -5.59 4.05 -3.35
N LYS A 108 -5.65 5.38 -3.51
CA LYS A 108 -4.61 6.26 -3.00
C LYS A 108 -4.50 6.25 -1.46
N VAL A 109 -5.62 6.12 -0.73
CA VAL A 109 -5.60 5.95 0.74
C VAL A 109 -4.94 4.64 1.14
N ILE A 110 -5.19 3.53 0.42
CA ILE A 110 -4.48 2.26 0.67
C ILE A 110 -2.99 2.42 0.40
N LEU A 111 -2.63 3.08 -0.71
CA LEU A 111 -1.22 3.36 -1.01
C LEU A 111 -0.57 4.20 0.10
N ALA A 112 -1.25 5.27 0.57
CA ALA A 112 -0.80 6.10 1.68
C ALA A 112 -0.55 5.27 2.96
N LYS A 113 -1.49 4.38 3.31
CA LYS A 113 -1.37 3.44 4.43
C LYS A 113 -0.07 2.65 4.37
N TRP A 114 0.24 2.06 3.22
CA TRP A 114 1.44 1.25 3.06
C TRP A 114 2.71 2.08 2.98
N MET A 115 2.68 3.23 2.30
CA MET A 115 3.82 4.14 2.24
C MET A 115 4.20 4.71 3.61
N SER A 116 3.25 4.85 4.55
CA SER A 116 3.54 5.28 5.92
C SER A 116 4.41 4.29 6.71
N CYS A 117 4.49 3.03 6.25
CA CYS A 117 5.40 2.01 6.79
C CYS A 117 6.84 2.14 6.29
N ASN A 118 7.15 3.03 5.33
CA ASN A 118 8.43 3.17 4.64
C ASN A 118 8.89 1.85 3.99
N PRO A 119 8.11 1.28 3.07
CA PRO A 119 8.47 0.03 2.41
C PRO A 119 9.68 0.22 1.49
N ARG A 120 10.33 -0.90 1.18
CA ARG A 120 11.35 -1.02 0.14
C ARG A 120 10.82 -1.79 -1.08
N ILE A 121 9.83 -2.65 -0.86
CA ILE A 121 9.11 -3.39 -1.91
C ILE A 121 7.61 -3.23 -1.66
N LEU A 122 6.89 -2.89 -2.71
CA LEU A 122 5.42 -2.81 -2.72
C LEU A 122 4.86 -3.76 -3.78
N ILE A 123 4.06 -4.71 -3.35
CA ILE A 123 3.34 -5.64 -4.21
C ILE A 123 1.95 -5.04 -4.48
N PHE A 124 1.67 -4.74 -5.73
CA PHE A 124 0.36 -4.30 -6.20
C PHE A 124 -0.39 -5.51 -6.77
N ASP A 125 -1.53 -5.83 -6.20
CA ASP A 125 -2.43 -6.89 -6.69
C ASP A 125 -3.68 -6.25 -7.26
N GLU A 126 -3.84 -6.31 -8.59
CA GLU A 126 -4.92 -5.70 -9.36
C GLU A 126 -5.17 -4.21 -9.00
N PRO A 127 -4.14 -3.34 -9.03
CA PRO A 127 -4.24 -1.99 -8.46
C PRO A 127 -5.26 -1.10 -9.15
N THR A 128 -5.65 -1.41 -10.38
CA THR A 128 -6.56 -0.59 -11.18
C THR A 128 -7.92 -1.23 -11.40
N LYS A 129 -8.18 -2.38 -10.78
CA LYS A 129 -9.46 -3.07 -10.91
C LYS A 129 -10.61 -2.26 -10.30
N GLY A 130 -11.66 -2.08 -11.10
CA GLY A 130 -12.87 -1.37 -10.65
C GLY A 130 -12.68 0.12 -10.38
N ILE A 131 -11.71 0.76 -11.04
CA ILE A 131 -11.56 2.22 -11.06
C ILE A 131 -11.72 2.74 -12.49
N ASP A 132 -12.10 4.01 -12.64
CA ASP A 132 -12.27 4.65 -13.94
C ASP A 132 -10.92 4.88 -14.66
N VAL A 133 -10.98 5.08 -15.98
CA VAL A 133 -9.79 5.21 -16.83
C VAL A 133 -8.90 6.36 -16.40
N GLY A 134 -9.46 7.50 -16.00
CA GLY A 134 -8.68 8.65 -15.54
C GLY A 134 -7.91 8.32 -14.27
N ALA A 135 -8.56 7.66 -13.31
CA ALA A 135 -7.93 7.24 -12.06
C ALA A 135 -6.86 6.15 -12.29
N LYS A 136 -7.02 5.25 -13.29
CA LYS A 136 -5.96 4.31 -13.68
C LYS A 136 -4.65 5.03 -14.02
N PHE A 137 -4.70 6.05 -14.88
CA PHE A 137 -3.52 6.82 -15.25
C PHE A 137 -2.86 7.52 -14.06
N GLU A 138 -3.65 8.01 -13.11
CA GLU A 138 -3.10 8.59 -11.88
C GLU A 138 -2.33 7.54 -11.05
N ILE A 139 -2.84 6.31 -10.95
CA ILE A 139 -2.15 5.20 -10.26
C ILE A 139 -0.87 4.82 -10.99
N TYR A 140 -0.88 4.70 -12.32
CA TYR A 140 0.35 4.40 -13.10
C TYR A 140 1.42 5.47 -12.89
N LYS A 141 1.03 6.74 -12.92
CA LYS A 141 1.94 7.84 -12.64
C LYS A 141 2.55 7.75 -11.25
N LEU A 142 1.76 7.40 -10.24
CA LEU A 142 2.25 7.20 -8.87
C LEU A 142 3.20 6.01 -8.79
N MET A 143 2.91 4.89 -9.45
CA MET A 143 3.81 3.72 -9.50
C MET A 143 5.16 4.09 -10.10
N ASN A 144 5.19 4.80 -11.23
CA ASN A 144 6.43 5.27 -11.86
C ASN A 144 7.22 6.19 -10.91
N GLN A 145 6.56 7.17 -10.29
CA GLN A 145 7.21 8.06 -9.32
C GLN A 145 7.82 7.31 -8.13
N LEU A 146 7.15 6.26 -7.65
CA LEU A 146 7.66 5.42 -6.55
C LEU A 146 8.85 4.57 -7.01
N SER A 147 8.80 4.02 -8.23
CA SER A 147 9.92 3.30 -8.84
C SER A 147 11.14 4.20 -9.03
N ASP A 148 10.94 5.40 -9.58
CA ASP A 148 12.00 6.42 -9.75
C ASP A 148 12.63 6.83 -8.42
N ALA A 149 11.85 6.80 -7.34
CA ALA A 149 12.32 7.02 -5.97
C ALA A 149 13.05 5.81 -5.35
N GLY A 150 13.24 4.72 -6.11
CA GLY A 150 13.99 3.52 -5.70
C GLY A 150 13.17 2.45 -4.99
N LEU A 151 11.84 2.53 -5.04
CA LEU A 151 10.97 1.49 -4.50
C LEU A 151 10.90 0.30 -5.47
N GLY A 152 11.15 -0.91 -5.00
CA GLY A 152 10.88 -2.13 -5.78
C GLY A 152 9.37 -2.34 -5.93
N ILE A 153 8.90 -2.53 -7.16
CA ILE A 153 7.48 -2.75 -7.43
C ILE A 153 7.30 -4.15 -8.03
N ILE A 154 6.35 -4.90 -7.49
CA ILE A 154 5.85 -6.14 -8.07
C ILE A 154 4.40 -5.88 -8.45
N LEU A 155 4.10 -5.94 -9.75
CA LEU A 155 2.75 -5.76 -10.28
C LEU A 155 2.15 -7.12 -10.63
N ILE A 156 0.97 -7.39 -10.10
CA ILE A 156 0.11 -8.52 -10.47
C ILE A 156 -1.13 -7.91 -11.12
N SER A 157 -1.40 -8.26 -12.37
CA SER A 157 -2.54 -7.74 -13.10
C SER A 157 -3.06 -8.76 -14.10
N SER A 158 -4.38 -8.81 -14.27
CA SER A 158 -5.08 -9.54 -15.33
C SER A 158 -5.18 -8.73 -16.64
N ASP A 159 -4.86 -7.44 -16.61
CA ASP A 159 -4.82 -6.56 -17.79
C ASP A 159 -3.43 -6.63 -18.45
N LEU A 160 -3.35 -7.35 -19.59
CA LEU A 160 -2.09 -7.52 -20.32
C LEU A 160 -1.49 -6.17 -20.76
N SER A 161 -2.31 -5.20 -21.09
CA SER A 161 -1.84 -3.87 -21.48
C SER A 161 -1.17 -3.15 -20.30
N GLU A 162 -1.70 -3.32 -19.09
CA GLU A 162 -1.09 -2.81 -17.86
C GLU A 162 0.26 -3.48 -17.61
N VAL A 163 0.33 -4.82 -17.71
CA VAL A 163 1.58 -5.56 -17.50
C VAL A 163 2.66 -5.12 -18.48
N ILE A 164 2.34 -5.06 -19.78
CA ILE A 164 3.32 -4.67 -20.82
C ILE A 164 3.74 -3.21 -20.67
N GLY A 165 2.79 -2.32 -20.36
CA GLY A 165 3.04 -0.88 -20.30
C GLY A 165 3.77 -0.40 -19.05
N MET A 166 3.72 -1.19 -17.96
CA MET A 166 4.19 -0.78 -16.63
C MET A 166 5.38 -1.58 -16.10
N SER A 167 5.79 -2.67 -16.79
CA SER A 167 6.80 -3.58 -16.24
C SER A 167 8.08 -3.57 -17.06
N ASP A 168 9.23 -3.54 -16.39
CA ASP A 168 10.55 -3.73 -17.00
C ASP A 168 10.83 -5.22 -17.30
N ARG A 169 10.21 -6.12 -16.53
CA ARG A 169 10.36 -7.58 -16.63
C ARG A 169 9.03 -8.25 -16.34
N VAL A 170 8.67 -9.26 -17.13
CA VAL A 170 7.43 -10.04 -17.02
C VAL A 170 7.77 -11.52 -16.82
N TYR A 171 7.01 -12.19 -15.97
CA TYR A 171 7.13 -13.61 -15.65
C TYR A 171 5.84 -14.37 -15.93
#